data_a7821e39e03fc18a2a5ccf41f3610b31
#
_entry.id   a7821e39e03fc18a2a5ccf41f3610b31
#
_cell.length_a   1.000
_cell.length_b   1.000
_cell.length_c   1.000
_cell.angle_alpha   90.00
_cell.angle_beta   90.00
_cell.angle_gamma   90.00
#
_symmetry.space_group_name_H-M   'P 1'
#
loop_
_entity.id
_entity.type
_entity.pdbx_description
1 polymer ?
#
loop_
_entity_poly.entity_id
_entity_poly.type
_entity_poly.pdbx_seq_one_letter_code
_entity_poly.pdbx_strand_id
1 'polypeptide(L)'
;MDVTLAHPEATTHARVVERAKGYAAESGTTFKQVNTMAEAFEGADIVIPKSWAPFAAMEKRTNLYAEGDDAGIAALEKELLAQNATHQDWCSTTELMEKTANGQDTIFMHPLPADISGVSCEHGEVNADVFDMHRVGMYKEASYKPYAIAAMMFLQKVADPAATLKALDERNTARWFQA
;
A
#
# COMPACT_ATOMS: atom_id res chain seq x y z
N MET A 1 -11.65 8.06 -9.48
CA MET A 1 -10.74 8.44 -8.38
C MET A 1 -9.43 8.91 -8.98
N ASP A 2 -8.97 10.08 -8.60
CA ASP A 2 -7.65 10.58 -9.00
C ASP A 2 -6.56 9.88 -8.18
N VAL A 3 -5.44 9.57 -8.82
CA VAL A 3 -4.33 8.87 -8.17
C VAL A 3 -3.03 9.63 -8.40
N THR A 4 -2.30 9.91 -7.32
CA THR A 4 -0.94 10.44 -7.37
C THR A 4 0.02 9.39 -6.83
N LEU A 5 0.94 8.94 -7.66
CA LEU A 5 2.03 8.05 -7.26
C LEU A 5 3.28 8.88 -7.00
N ALA A 6 3.77 8.85 -5.75
CA ALA A 6 5.06 9.46 -5.40
C ALA A 6 6.15 8.40 -5.31
N HIS A 7 7.31 8.70 -5.90
CA HIS A 7 8.49 7.87 -5.83
C HIS A 7 9.75 8.75 -5.97
N PRO A 8 10.83 8.53 -5.17
CA PRO A 8 12.03 9.38 -5.22
C PRO A 8 12.75 9.32 -6.57
N GLU A 9 12.63 8.22 -7.27
CA GLU A 9 13.26 7.99 -8.57
C GLU A 9 12.23 7.96 -9.69
N ALA A 10 12.66 8.15 -10.94
CA ALA A 10 11.81 7.91 -12.09
C ALA A 10 11.34 6.43 -12.07
N THR A 11 10.04 6.22 -12.10
CA THR A 11 9.48 4.90 -11.88
C THR A 11 9.94 3.88 -12.90
N THR A 12 10.22 2.72 -12.39
CA THR A 12 10.74 1.58 -13.13
C THR A 12 9.67 0.76 -13.85
N HIS A 13 8.37 0.99 -13.59
CA HIS A 13 7.29 0.16 -14.14
C HIS A 13 6.49 0.87 -15.24
N ALA A 14 7.16 1.29 -16.32
CA ALA A 14 6.54 2.01 -17.43
C ALA A 14 5.22 1.38 -17.92
N ARG A 15 5.19 0.04 -18.06
CA ARG A 15 3.98 -0.69 -18.48
C ARG A 15 2.80 -0.55 -17.49
N VAL A 16 3.07 -0.55 -16.19
CA VAL A 16 2.04 -0.39 -15.16
C VAL A 16 1.52 1.04 -15.17
N VAL A 17 2.42 2.01 -15.29
CA VAL A 17 2.09 3.44 -15.38
C VAL A 17 1.23 3.74 -16.59
N GLU A 18 1.60 3.25 -17.77
CA GLU A 18 0.81 3.44 -18.98
C GLU A 18 -0.60 2.81 -18.87
N ARG A 19 -0.70 1.66 -18.22
CA ARG A 19 -1.99 1.03 -17.95
C ARG A 19 -2.85 1.85 -16.98
N ALA A 20 -2.25 2.38 -15.92
CA ALA A 20 -2.93 3.25 -14.96
C ALA A 20 -3.44 4.54 -15.63
N LYS A 21 -2.61 5.17 -16.48
CA LYS A 21 -3.03 6.33 -17.29
C LYS A 21 -4.19 6.01 -18.21
N GLY A 22 -4.16 4.83 -18.86
CA GLY A 22 -5.25 4.36 -19.73
C GLY A 22 -6.58 4.25 -18.96
N TYR A 23 -6.56 3.59 -17.80
CA TYR A 23 -7.76 3.46 -16.95
C TYR A 23 -8.26 4.81 -16.41
N ALA A 24 -7.35 5.71 -16.06
CA ALA A 24 -7.73 7.06 -15.64
C ALA A 24 -8.44 7.80 -16.79
N ALA A 25 -7.90 7.75 -17.99
CA ALA A 25 -8.51 8.38 -19.17
C ALA A 25 -9.89 7.78 -19.48
N GLU A 26 -10.05 6.46 -19.44
CA GLU A 26 -11.31 5.76 -19.67
C GLU A 26 -12.39 6.13 -18.63
N SER A 27 -11.99 6.33 -17.37
CA SER A 27 -12.90 6.66 -16.27
C SER A 27 -13.12 8.17 -16.06
N GLY A 28 -12.48 9.03 -16.85
CA GLY A 28 -12.55 10.48 -16.70
C GLY A 28 -11.87 11.01 -15.43
N THR A 29 -10.85 10.27 -14.93
CA THR A 29 -10.06 10.65 -13.76
C THR A 29 -8.60 10.93 -14.16
N THR A 30 -7.75 11.23 -13.19
CA THR A 30 -6.34 11.53 -13.43
C THR A 30 -5.40 10.52 -12.76
N PHE A 31 -4.28 10.23 -13.42
CA PHE A 31 -3.15 9.55 -12.85
C PHE A 31 -1.89 10.38 -13.08
N LYS A 32 -1.20 10.76 -12.02
CA LYS A 32 0.07 11.50 -12.11
C LYS A 32 1.16 10.85 -11.27
N GLN A 33 2.40 11.10 -11.68
CA GLN A 33 3.59 10.73 -10.93
C GLN A 33 4.29 12.00 -10.46
N VAL A 34 4.79 11.96 -9.23
CA VAL A 34 5.56 13.04 -8.61
C VAL A 34 6.80 12.48 -7.93
N ASN A 35 7.79 13.33 -7.69
CA ASN A 35 9.07 12.92 -7.10
C ASN A 35 9.27 13.50 -5.69
N THR A 36 8.22 14.04 -5.08
CA THR A 36 8.23 14.50 -3.69
C THR A 36 7.00 14.02 -2.94
N MET A 37 7.16 13.72 -1.66
CA MET A 37 6.02 13.38 -0.80
C MET A 37 5.08 14.58 -0.63
N ALA A 38 5.62 15.79 -0.53
CA ALA A 38 4.81 16.99 -0.35
C ALA A 38 3.77 17.18 -1.47
N GLU A 39 4.17 16.96 -2.74
CA GLU A 39 3.25 17.01 -3.88
C GLU A 39 2.21 15.89 -3.86
N ALA A 40 2.54 14.72 -3.32
CA ALA A 40 1.60 13.60 -3.23
C ALA A 40 0.58 13.77 -2.10
N PHE A 41 0.99 14.42 -1.01
CA PHE A 41 0.11 14.66 0.14
C PHE A 41 -0.83 15.85 -0.10
N GLU A 42 -0.45 16.81 -0.95
CA GLU A 42 -1.22 18.02 -1.21
C GLU A 42 -2.65 17.70 -1.65
N GLY A 43 -3.62 18.01 -0.79
CA GLY A 43 -5.04 17.80 -1.04
C GLY A 43 -5.48 16.33 -1.14
N ALA A 44 -4.68 15.37 -0.70
CA ALA A 44 -5.04 13.96 -0.74
C ALA A 44 -6.15 13.63 0.27
N ASP A 45 -7.19 12.92 -0.16
CA ASP A 45 -8.24 12.38 0.72
C ASP A 45 -7.80 11.06 1.39
N ILE A 46 -6.91 10.32 0.74
CA ILE A 46 -6.39 9.03 1.20
C ILE A 46 -4.89 8.99 0.96
N VAL A 47 -4.13 8.61 1.98
CA VAL A 47 -2.68 8.39 1.91
C VAL A 47 -2.37 6.92 2.12
N ILE A 48 -1.57 6.34 1.21
CA ILE A 48 -1.16 4.92 1.29
C ILE A 48 0.36 4.85 1.20
N PRO A 49 1.09 4.95 2.31
CA PRO A 49 2.52 4.79 2.29
C PRO A 49 2.90 3.33 2.04
N LYS A 50 4.09 3.13 1.50
CA LYS A 50 4.65 1.82 1.19
C LYS A 50 6.07 1.75 1.72
N SER A 51 6.44 0.58 2.26
CA SER A 51 7.82 0.32 2.67
C SER A 51 8.83 0.54 1.53
N TRP A 52 10.05 0.92 1.91
CA TRP A 52 11.15 1.22 0.98
C TRP A 52 11.78 -0.06 0.39
N ALA A 53 10.96 -0.90 -0.24
CA ALA A 53 11.37 -2.16 -0.87
C ALA A 53 11.11 -2.10 -2.38
N PRO A 54 12.09 -1.72 -3.22
CA PRO A 54 11.96 -1.69 -4.66
C PRO A 54 11.66 -3.08 -5.22
N PHE A 55 10.85 -3.15 -6.28
CA PHE A 55 10.50 -4.43 -6.90
C PHE A 55 11.73 -5.19 -7.41
N ALA A 56 12.70 -4.49 -8.00
CA ALA A 56 13.96 -5.09 -8.44
C ALA A 56 14.75 -5.76 -7.30
N ALA A 57 14.72 -5.18 -6.10
CA ALA A 57 15.33 -5.78 -4.92
C ALA A 57 14.63 -7.08 -4.50
N MET A 58 13.32 -7.12 -4.62
CA MET A 58 12.53 -8.34 -4.33
C MET A 58 12.83 -9.45 -5.34
N GLU A 59 12.96 -9.15 -6.64
CA GLU A 59 13.37 -10.11 -7.65
C GLU A 59 14.78 -10.64 -7.39
N LYS A 60 15.75 -9.75 -7.14
CA LYS A 60 17.13 -10.13 -6.83
C LYS A 60 17.18 -11.03 -5.59
N ARG A 61 16.46 -10.68 -4.53
CA ARG A 61 16.36 -11.49 -3.30
C ARG A 61 15.76 -12.87 -3.59
N THR A 62 14.70 -12.95 -4.37
CA THR A 62 14.05 -14.21 -4.74
C THR A 62 15.01 -15.15 -5.48
N ASN A 63 15.80 -14.62 -6.41
CA ASN A 63 16.79 -15.41 -7.14
C ASN A 63 17.91 -15.93 -6.20
N LEU A 64 18.43 -15.08 -5.32
CA LEU A 64 19.44 -15.48 -4.33
C LEU A 64 18.93 -16.58 -3.39
N TYR A 65 17.68 -16.50 -2.95
CA TYR A 65 17.04 -17.57 -2.17
C TYR A 65 16.92 -18.87 -2.97
N ALA A 66 16.55 -18.79 -4.25
CA ALA A 66 16.43 -19.96 -5.11
C ALA A 66 17.79 -20.66 -5.37
N GLU A 67 18.87 -19.88 -5.37
CA GLU A 67 20.25 -20.37 -5.52
C GLU A 67 20.89 -20.84 -4.19
N GLY A 68 20.27 -20.52 -3.04
CA GLY A 68 20.82 -20.79 -1.71
C GLY A 68 22.05 -19.94 -1.36
N ASP A 69 22.13 -18.72 -1.96
CA ASP A 69 23.25 -17.81 -1.76
C ASP A 69 23.03 -16.88 -0.55
N ASP A 70 23.31 -17.39 0.65
CA ASP A 70 23.20 -16.62 1.89
C ASP A 70 24.17 -15.40 1.94
N ALA A 71 25.33 -15.52 1.33
CA ALA A 71 26.30 -14.43 1.26
C ALA A 71 25.79 -13.30 0.34
N GLY A 72 25.19 -13.65 -0.79
CA GLY A 72 24.54 -12.72 -1.69
C GLY A 72 23.35 -12.03 -1.05
N ILE A 73 22.54 -12.72 -0.24
CA ILE A 73 21.43 -12.14 0.52
C ILE A 73 21.96 -11.10 1.51
N ALA A 74 22.99 -11.43 2.30
CA ALA A 74 23.59 -10.48 3.25
C ALA A 74 24.19 -9.25 2.56
N ALA A 75 24.81 -9.44 1.39
CA ALA A 75 25.33 -8.33 0.59
C ALA A 75 24.22 -7.44 0.05
N LEU A 76 23.12 -8.02 -0.45
CA LEU A 76 21.95 -7.29 -0.93
C LEU A 76 21.29 -6.47 0.19
N GLU A 77 21.15 -7.04 1.38
CA GLU A 77 20.58 -6.31 2.53
C GLU A 77 21.42 -5.08 2.90
N LYS A 78 22.74 -5.21 2.88
CA LYS A 78 23.65 -4.09 3.13
C LYS A 78 23.53 -3.02 2.04
N GLU A 79 23.40 -3.43 0.77
CA GLU A 79 23.18 -2.53 -0.37
C GLU A 79 21.87 -1.73 -0.20
N LEU A 80 20.77 -2.44 0.16
CA LEU A 80 19.45 -1.83 0.33
C LEU A 80 19.40 -0.88 1.54
N LEU A 81 20.03 -1.22 2.65
CA LEU A 81 20.14 -0.31 3.80
C LEU A 81 20.90 0.97 3.44
N ALA A 82 21.99 0.86 2.67
CA ALA A 82 22.72 2.02 2.20
C ALA A 82 21.89 2.89 1.24
N GLN A 83 21.11 2.28 0.36
CA GLN A 83 20.17 2.99 -0.53
C GLN A 83 19.07 3.68 0.29
N ASN A 84 18.42 2.99 1.21
CA ASN A 84 17.37 3.55 2.05
C ASN A 84 17.87 4.74 2.89
N ALA A 85 19.12 4.70 3.33
CA ALA A 85 19.73 5.81 4.07
C ALA A 85 19.83 7.11 3.26
N THR A 86 19.73 7.07 1.94
CA THR A 86 19.65 8.25 1.08
C THR A 86 18.26 8.86 0.94
N HIS A 87 17.24 8.20 1.48
CA HIS A 87 15.83 8.58 1.35
C HIS A 87 15.12 8.71 2.72
N GLN A 88 15.85 9.09 3.75
CA GLN A 88 15.29 9.27 5.10
C GLN A 88 14.22 10.36 5.19
N ASP A 89 14.18 11.26 4.21
CA ASP A 89 13.15 12.28 4.01
C ASP A 89 11.82 11.71 3.49
N TRP A 90 11.80 10.44 3.05
CA TRP A 90 10.59 9.74 2.59
C TRP A 90 9.83 9.10 3.74
N CYS A 91 9.55 9.87 4.76
CA CYS A 91 8.80 9.46 5.95
C CYS A 91 7.49 10.24 6.06
N SER A 92 6.39 9.55 6.32
CA SER A 92 5.09 10.19 6.59
C SER A 92 5.15 10.88 7.95
N THR A 93 5.10 12.21 7.95
CA THR A 93 5.17 13.05 9.15
C THR A 93 3.85 13.79 9.39
N THR A 94 3.68 14.34 10.59
CA THR A 94 2.51 15.15 10.93
C THR A 94 2.39 16.38 10.00
N GLU A 95 3.51 17.00 9.66
CA GLU A 95 3.55 18.17 8.76
C GLU A 95 3.11 17.81 7.33
N LEU A 96 3.39 16.60 6.87
CA LEU A 96 2.89 16.11 5.59
C LEU A 96 1.39 15.79 5.66
N MET A 97 0.92 15.21 6.76
CA MET A 97 -0.51 14.97 6.96
C MET A 97 -1.32 16.27 6.95
N GLU A 98 -0.80 17.36 7.49
CA GLU A 98 -1.46 18.68 7.47
C GLU A 98 -1.67 19.25 6.07
N LYS A 99 -0.93 18.77 5.05
CA LYS A 99 -1.10 19.19 3.64
C LYS A 99 -2.25 18.46 2.93
N THR A 100 -2.76 17.41 3.51
CA THR A 100 -3.87 16.62 2.94
C THR A 100 -5.21 17.37 3.03
N ALA A 101 -6.22 16.88 2.33
CA ALA A 101 -7.55 17.52 2.29
C ALA A 101 -8.20 17.68 3.68
N ASN A 102 -7.95 16.74 4.58
CA ASN A 102 -8.56 16.71 5.92
C ASN A 102 -7.51 16.73 7.05
N GLY A 103 -6.25 17.06 6.74
CA GLY A 103 -5.19 17.10 7.72
C GLY A 103 -5.04 15.74 8.44
N GLN A 104 -5.02 15.78 9.76
CA GLN A 104 -4.86 14.58 10.57
C GLN A 104 -6.06 13.62 10.54
N ASP A 105 -7.23 14.07 10.05
CA ASP A 105 -8.42 13.23 9.86
C ASP A 105 -8.44 12.53 8.48
N THR A 106 -7.43 12.77 7.63
CA THR A 106 -7.29 12.09 6.35
C THR A 106 -7.13 10.58 6.54
N ILE A 107 -7.77 9.79 5.67
CA ILE A 107 -7.65 8.32 5.73
C ILE A 107 -6.21 7.92 5.43
N PHE A 108 -5.57 7.31 6.42
CA PHE A 108 -4.22 6.76 6.31
C PHE A 108 -4.30 5.24 6.30
N MET A 109 -3.91 4.62 5.19
CA MET A 109 -3.97 3.18 4.98
C MET A 109 -2.56 2.63 4.84
N HIS A 110 -2.27 1.50 5.47
CA HIS A 110 -0.97 0.86 5.35
C HIS A 110 -1.12 -0.65 5.13
N PRO A 111 -0.42 -1.25 4.15
CA PRO A 111 -0.52 -2.70 3.90
C PRO A 111 0.07 -3.57 5.01
N LEU A 112 0.71 -2.99 6.01
CA LEU A 112 1.39 -3.68 7.13
C LEU A 112 2.23 -4.91 6.69
N PRO A 113 3.37 -5.17 7.35
CA PRO A 113 3.94 -4.42 8.50
C PRO A 113 4.45 -3.02 8.09
N ALA A 114 4.62 -2.12 9.06
CA ALA A 114 5.17 -0.79 8.88
C ALA A 114 6.52 -0.66 9.60
N ASP A 115 7.47 0.02 8.96
CA ASP A 115 8.71 0.46 9.59
C ASP A 115 8.47 1.83 10.24
N ILE A 116 8.35 1.83 11.57
CA ILE A 116 7.99 3.01 12.35
C ILE A 116 9.26 3.64 12.92
N SER A 117 9.54 4.88 12.53
CA SER A 117 10.70 5.64 13.00
C SER A 117 10.75 5.74 14.52
N GLY A 118 11.88 5.37 15.10
CA GLY A 118 12.12 5.41 16.55
C GLY A 118 11.41 4.29 17.34
N VAL A 119 10.71 3.36 16.68
CA VAL A 119 10.01 2.22 17.30
C VAL A 119 10.53 0.89 16.77
N SER A 120 10.27 0.57 15.51
CA SER A 120 10.75 -0.68 14.89
C SER A 120 12.11 -0.54 14.22
N CYS A 121 12.50 0.69 13.88
CA CYS A 121 13.78 1.04 13.26
C CYS A 121 14.15 2.48 13.62
N GLU A 122 15.37 2.89 13.30
CA GLU A 122 15.83 4.27 13.53
C GLU A 122 15.12 5.25 12.56
N HIS A 123 15.05 4.88 11.28
CA HIS A 123 14.38 5.64 10.22
C HIS A 123 13.46 4.72 9.44
N GLY A 124 12.17 5.04 9.39
CA GLY A 124 11.13 4.28 8.70
C GLY A 124 10.25 5.16 7.82
N GLU A 125 9.32 4.53 7.12
CA GLU A 125 8.40 5.21 6.21
C GLU A 125 7.28 6.00 6.91
N VAL A 126 7.15 5.88 8.24
CA VAL A 126 6.16 6.62 9.02
C VAL A 126 6.69 6.98 10.40
N ASN A 127 6.39 8.17 10.89
CA ASN A 127 6.67 8.58 12.26
C ASN A 127 5.70 7.92 13.25
N ALA A 128 6.17 7.69 14.48
CA ALA A 128 5.38 7.08 15.55
C ALA A 128 4.06 7.83 15.82
N ASP A 129 4.09 9.16 15.83
CA ASP A 129 2.90 9.99 16.06
C ASP A 129 1.82 9.80 15.00
N VAL A 130 2.21 9.76 13.72
CA VAL A 130 1.30 9.50 12.60
C VAL A 130 0.77 8.08 12.68
N PHE A 131 1.63 7.10 12.96
CA PHE A 131 1.21 5.71 13.09
C PHE A 131 0.20 5.53 14.24
N ASP A 132 0.50 6.06 15.42
CA ASP A 132 -0.38 5.92 16.60
C ASP A 132 -1.73 6.61 16.40
N MET A 133 -1.76 7.77 15.76
CA MET A 133 -2.98 8.49 15.42
C MET A 133 -3.91 7.67 14.55
N HIS A 134 -3.36 6.99 13.53
CA HIS A 134 -4.13 6.24 12.54
C HIS A 134 -4.25 4.74 12.84
N ARG A 135 -3.58 4.25 13.88
CA ARG A 135 -3.48 2.82 14.22
C ARG A 135 -4.81 2.09 14.21
N VAL A 136 -5.82 2.63 14.89
CA VAL A 136 -7.14 1.98 14.98
C VAL A 136 -7.80 1.89 13.60
N GLY A 137 -7.72 2.95 12.81
CA GLY A 137 -8.24 2.98 11.42
C GLY A 137 -7.55 1.97 10.52
N MET A 138 -6.21 1.90 10.58
CA MET A 138 -5.40 0.95 9.80
C MET A 138 -5.71 -0.52 10.16
N TYR A 139 -5.81 -0.85 11.44
CA TYR A 139 -6.16 -2.21 11.85
C TYR A 139 -7.59 -2.59 11.47
N LYS A 140 -8.52 -1.65 11.54
CA LYS A 140 -9.88 -1.85 11.04
C LYS A 140 -9.87 -2.10 9.53
N GLU A 141 -9.14 -1.31 8.76
CA GLU A 141 -8.95 -1.51 7.32
C GLU A 141 -8.36 -2.89 7.03
N ALA A 142 -7.27 -3.26 7.71
CA ALA A 142 -6.64 -4.57 7.56
C ALA A 142 -7.60 -5.73 7.87
N SER A 143 -8.57 -5.54 8.77
CA SER A 143 -9.57 -6.55 9.13
C SER A 143 -10.55 -6.87 7.98
N TYR A 144 -10.63 -6.04 6.95
CA TYR A 144 -11.44 -6.31 5.75
C TYR A 144 -10.75 -7.21 4.72
N LYS A 145 -9.44 -7.48 4.85
CA LYS A 145 -8.70 -8.38 3.93
C LYS A 145 -9.38 -9.75 3.74
N PRO A 146 -9.85 -10.45 4.78
CA PRO A 146 -10.53 -11.73 4.60
C PRO A 146 -11.76 -11.65 3.69
N TYR A 147 -12.53 -10.55 3.79
CA TYR A 147 -13.73 -10.36 2.94
C TYR A 147 -13.34 -10.11 1.48
N ALA A 148 -12.31 -9.32 1.23
CA ALA A 148 -11.80 -9.09 -0.13
C ALA A 148 -11.27 -10.39 -0.75
N ILE A 149 -10.51 -11.19 0.02
CA ILE A 149 -10.00 -12.49 -0.42
C ILE A 149 -11.17 -13.45 -0.68
N ALA A 150 -12.17 -13.51 0.20
CA ALA A 150 -13.36 -14.35 0.03
C ALA A 150 -14.13 -13.96 -1.24
N ALA A 151 -14.27 -12.66 -1.53
CA ALA A 151 -14.88 -12.17 -2.76
C ALA A 151 -14.09 -12.60 -4.01
N MET A 152 -12.77 -12.49 -3.97
CA MET A 152 -11.90 -12.95 -5.07
C MET A 152 -12.04 -14.46 -5.31
N MET A 153 -12.04 -15.26 -4.25
CA MET A 153 -12.25 -16.72 -4.34
C MET A 153 -13.63 -17.06 -4.88
N PHE A 154 -14.66 -16.37 -4.43
CA PHE A 154 -16.04 -16.55 -4.87
C PHE A 154 -16.17 -16.26 -6.38
N LEU A 155 -15.63 -15.13 -6.85
CA LEU A 155 -15.64 -14.75 -8.27
C LEU A 155 -14.90 -15.75 -9.15
N GLN A 156 -13.85 -16.39 -8.64
CA GLN A 156 -13.07 -17.39 -9.40
C GLN A 156 -13.74 -18.78 -9.41
N LYS A 157 -14.52 -19.14 -8.41
CA LYS A 157 -15.04 -20.49 -8.23
C LYS A 157 -16.51 -20.65 -8.60
N VAL A 158 -17.27 -19.57 -8.65
CA VAL A 158 -18.70 -19.59 -8.91
C VAL A 158 -18.98 -19.16 -10.36
N ALA A 159 -19.65 -20.02 -11.13
CA ALA A 159 -19.88 -19.80 -12.56
C ALA A 159 -20.75 -18.56 -12.84
N ASP A 160 -21.76 -18.31 -12.02
CA ASP A 160 -22.62 -17.11 -12.06
C ASP A 160 -22.66 -16.47 -10.67
N PRO A 161 -21.68 -15.60 -10.34
CA PRO A 161 -21.61 -14.96 -9.03
C PRO A 161 -22.81 -14.07 -8.73
N ALA A 162 -23.31 -13.34 -9.72
CA ALA A 162 -24.42 -12.41 -9.54
C ALA A 162 -25.72 -13.13 -9.22
N ALA A 163 -26.09 -14.15 -9.99
CA ALA A 163 -27.27 -14.97 -9.73
C ALA A 163 -27.17 -15.72 -8.40
N THR A 164 -25.98 -16.23 -8.07
CA THR A 164 -25.75 -16.92 -6.79
C THR A 164 -25.91 -15.99 -5.60
N LEU A 165 -25.36 -14.78 -5.66
CA LEU A 165 -25.54 -13.78 -4.58
C LEU A 165 -27.01 -13.40 -4.41
N LYS A 166 -27.72 -13.17 -5.52
CA LYS A 166 -29.16 -12.89 -5.50
C LYS A 166 -29.96 -14.03 -4.83
N ALA A 167 -29.68 -15.27 -5.22
CA ALA A 167 -30.35 -16.43 -4.62
C ALA A 167 -30.02 -16.61 -3.13
N LEU A 168 -28.80 -16.26 -2.69
CA LEU A 168 -28.43 -16.29 -1.28
C LEU A 168 -29.15 -15.20 -0.48
N ASP A 169 -29.30 -14.01 -1.04
CA ASP A 169 -30.05 -12.92 -0.42
C ASP A 169 -31.54 -13.24 -0.30
N GLU A 170 -32.15 -13.77 -1.36
CA GLU A 170 -33.57 -14.20 -1.40
C GLU A 170 -33.89 -15.32 -0.39
N ARG A 171 -32.94 -16.18 -0.06
CA ARG A 171 -33.11 -17.21 0.98
C ARG A 171 -33.42 -16.63 2.35
N ASN A 172 -32.97 -15.40 2.63
CA ASN A 172 -33.13 -14.71 3.90
C ASN A 172 -32.81 -15.59 5.12
N THR A 173 -31.79 -16.44 5.00
CA THR A 173 -31.39 -17.37 6.06
C THR A 173 -30.79 -16.58 7.21
N ALA A 174 -31.28 -16.83 8.42
CA ALA A 174 -30.72 -16.20 9.61
C ALA A 174 -29.20 -16.43 9.69
N ARG A 175 -28.46 -15.34 9.93
CA ARG A 175 -27.01 -15.45 10.15
C ARG A 175 -26.76 -16.15 11.48
N TRP A 176 -25.91 -17.17 11.44
CA TRP A 176 -25.46 -17.82 12.65
C TRP A 176 -24.23 -17.07 13.18
N PHE A 177 -24.34 -16.51 14.36
CA PHE A 177 -23.22 -15.93 15.08
C PHE A 177 -22.89 -16.85 16.25
N GLN A 178 -21.64 -17.32 16.31
CA GLN A 178 -21.12 -17.90 17.54
C GLN A 178 -20.98 -16.77 18.57
N ALA A 179 -21.64 -16.91 19.70
CA ALA A 179 -21.51 -16.00 20.84
C ALA A 179 -20.13 -16.19 21.52
#